data_5410ea7459fe53af20d4f576a195a498
#
_entry.id   5410ea7459fe53af20d4f576a195a498
#
_cell.length_a   1.000
_cell.length_b   1.000
_cell.length_c   1.000
_cell.angle_alpha   90.00
_cell.angle_beta   90.00
_cell.angle_gamma   90.00
#
_symmetry.space_group_name_H-M   'P 1'
#
loop_
_entity.id
_entity.type
_entity.pdbx_description
1 polymer ?
#
loop_
_entity_poly.entity_id
_entity_poly.type
_entity_poly.pdbx_seq_one_letter_code
_entity_poly.pdbx_strand_id
1 'polypeptide(L)'
;MKIDYLTDIGRQRRENQDRVALFENGDRQLAIIADGIGGNQSGDVAAALTVRLLGQNFRKSAPKTVKHAKKWLQDQVTLANQTLLKKASESLAFRGMGTTMVAAVTLAKGVIVVANIGDSRGYILHGPNLTQITVDHSLVNELVKNGDLTEQQARNSPQKNIITRAIGISRAAEIDVNAFSLTAGDQLLLCSDGLSKMVENATMTAVLSQDQSGAEKCAQLVALANQAGGLDNITVLIGKYEQERK
;
A
#
# COMPACT_ATOMS: atom_id res chain seq x y z
N MET A 1 4.99 -16.99 2.01
CA MET A 1 4.32 -16.48 0.81
C MET A 1 5.38 -16.13 -0.22
N LYS A 2 5.17 -16.43 -1.52
CA LYS A 2 6.07 -15.98 -2.58
C LYS A 2 5.64 -14.58 -3.00
N ILE A 3 6.56 -13.61 -2.88
CA ILE A 3 6.25 -12.19 -3.10
C ILE A 3 7.17 -11.63 -4.17
N ASP A 4 6.57 -10.98 -5.17
CA ASP A 4 7.23 -10.24 -6.23
C ASP A 4 6.70 -8.81 -6.25
N TYR A 5 7.51 -7.83 -6.65
CA TYR A 5 7.10 -6.43 -6.73
C TYR A 5 7.86 -5.68 -7.83
N LEU A 6 7.26 -4.59 -8.28
CA LEU A 6 7.83 -3.66 -9.23
C LEU A 6 7.37 -2.24 -8.90
N THR A 7 8.25 -1.28 -9.10
CA THR A 7 7.94 0.16 -9.05
C THR A 7 8.45 0.84 -10.30
N ASP A 8 7.69 1.79 -10.82
CA ASP A 8 8.01 2.54 -12.04
C ASP A 8 7.67 4.02 -11.84
N ILE A 9 8.44 4.89 -12.45
CA ILE A 9 8.26 6.35 -12.32
C ILE A 9 6.98 6.84 -12.99
N GLY A 10 6.39 6.05 -13.89
CA GLY A 10 5.30 6.50 -14.75
C GLY A 10 5.79 7.33 -15.94
N ARG A 11 4.87 7.93 -16.68
CA ARG A 11 5.20 8.69 -17.90
C ARG A 11 5.21 10.21 -17.69
N GLN A 12 4.61 10.69 -16.60
CA GLN A 12 4.39 12.12 -16.36
C GLN A 12 5.24 12.67 -15.21
N ARG A 13 5.71 11.82 -14.32
CA ARG A 13 6.52 12.23 -13.17
C ARG A 13 8.00 12.32 -13.53
N ARG A 14 8.75 13.18 -12.84
CA ARG A 14 10.20 13.32 -12.99
C ARG A 14 10.98 12.50 -11.98
N GLU A 15 10.35 12.12 -10.88
CA GLU A 15 10.93 11.38 -9.76
C GLU A 15 9.94 10.30 -9.29
N ASN A 16 10.47 9.21 -8.77
CA ASN A 16 9.65 8.18 -8.15
C ASN A 16 9.65 8.38 -6.64
N GLN A 17 8.51 8.83 -6.09
CA GLN A 17 8.30 9.04 -4.66
C GLN A 17 7.67 7.82 -3.97
N ASP A 18 7.26 6.81 -4.73
CA ASP A 18 6.85 5.52 -4.18
C ASP A 18 8.03 4.74 -3.61
N ARG A 19 7.78 3.99 -2.55
CA ARG A 19 8.72 3.00 -2.01
C ARG A 19 8.02 1.70 -1.75
N VAL A 20 8.68 0.61 -2.14
CA VAL A 20 8.23 -0.76 -1.89
C VAL A 20 9.36 -1.57 -1.28
N ALA A 21 9.04 -2.43 -0.32
CA ALA A 21 10.01 -3.35 0.23
C ALA A 21 9.35 -4.60 0.81
N LEU A 22 10.14 -5.67 0.85
CA LEU A 22 9.88 -6.90 1.56
C LEU A 22 10.93 -7.09 2.66
N PHE A 23 10.47 -7.33 3.88
CA PHE A 23 11.33 -7.63 5.01
C PHE A 23 10.95 -8.99 5.60
N GLU A 24 11.97 -9.73 6.05
CA GLU A 24 11.79 -11.07 6.59
C GLU A 24 12.34 -11.18 8.00
N ASN A 25 11.68 -12.02 8.81
CA ASN A 25 12.12 -12.42 10.13
C ASN A 25 11.62 -13.84 10.39
N GLY A 26 12.47 -14.84 10.14
CA GLY A 26 12.11 -16.25 10.11
C GLY A 26 11.08 -16.53 9.02
N ASP A 27 9.98 -17.14 9.39
CA ASP A 27 8.85 -17.48 8.53
C ASP A 27 7.86 -16.31 8.28
N ARG A 28 8.12 -15.14 8.88
CA ARG A 28 7.25 -13.97 8.77
C ARG A 28 7.81 -12.96 7.81
N GLN A 29 6.90 -12.32 7.09
CA GLN A 29 7.23 -11.30 6.10
C GLN A 29 6.43 -10.03 6.38
N LEU A 30 7.05 -8.88 6.15
CA LEU A 30 6.40 -7.58 6.05
C LEU A 30 6.56 -7.09 4.62
N ALA A 31 5.44 -7.07 3.88
CA ALA A 31 5.33 -6.42 2.58
C ALA A 31 4.78 -5.01 2.78
N ILE A 32 5.40 -3.99 2.19
CA ILE A 32 5.02 -2.60 2.40
C ILE A 32 5.18 -1.77 1.13
N ILE A 33 4.19 -0.94 0.84
CA ILE A 33 4.22 0.14 -0.15
C ILE A 33 3.90 1.45 0.57
N ALA A 34 4.63 2.50 0.23
CA ALA A 34 4.44 3.85 0.71
C ALA A 34 4.52 4.81 -0.48
N ASP A 35 3.50 5.62 -0.68
CA ASP A 35 3.41 6.64 -1.73
C ASP A 35 3.66 8.00 -1.09
N GLY A 36 4.72 8.65 -1.53
CA GLY A 36 5.20 9.91 -0.96
C GLY A 36 4.36 11.11 -1.37
N ILE A 37 3.89 11.85 -0.38
CA ILE A 37 3.11 13.08 -0.54
C ILE A 37 3.97 14.28 -0.18
N GLY A 38 3.99 15.29 -1.03
CA GLY A 38 4.68 16.55 -0.77
C GLY A 38 5.35 17.10 -2.03
N GLY A 39 5.43 18.43 -2.13
CA GLY A 39 6.18 19.08 -3.20
C GLY A 39 7.69 18.89 -3.01
N ASN A 40 8.47 19.00 -4.11
CA ASN A 40 9.94 19.07 -4.12
C ASN A 40 10.68 18.02 -3.26
N GLN A 41 10.69 16.74 -3.67
CA GLN A 41 11.49 15.64 -3.06
C GLN A 41 11.15 15.28 -1.60
N SER A 42 10.25 15.97 -0.94
CA SER A 42 9.93 15.68 0.45
C SER A 42 9.08 14.41 0.64
N GLY A 43 8.26 14.06 -0.35
CA GLY A 43 7.47 12.83 -0.37
C GLY A 43 8.33 11.58 -0.42
N ASP A 44 9.37 11.57 -1.28
CA ASP A 44 10.36 10.49 -1.35
C ASP A 44 11.01 10.22 0.01
N VAL A 45 11.44 11.27 0.70
CA VAL A 45 12.06 11.17 2.03
C VAL A 45 11.06 10.60 3.05
N ALA A 46 9.79 11.00 3.00
CA ALA A 46 8.76 10.51 3.90
C ALA A 46 8.48 9.01 3.69
N ALA A 47 8.29 8.59 2.43
CA ALA A 47 8.09 7.19 2.08
C ALA A 47 9.30 6.32 2.45
N ALA A 48 10.52 6.77 2.11
CA ALA A 48 11.75 6.05 2.41
C ALA A 48 12.01 5.89 3.93
N LEU A 49 11.77 6.94 4.71
CA LEU A 49 11.91 6.88 6.18
C LEU A 49 10.89 5.92 6.79
N THR A 50 9.63 5.97 6.35
CA THR A 50 8.57 5.10 6.84
C THR A 50 8.90 3.63 6.57
N VAL A 51 9.20 3.28 5.32
CA VAL A 51 9.55 1.90 4.93
C VAL A 51 10.76 1.39 5.69
N ARG A 52 11.83 2.21 5.79
CA ARG A 52 13.05 1.85 6.50
C ARG A 52 12.80 1.60 7.99
N LEU A 53 12.04 2.48 8.66
CA LEU A 53 11.74 2.38 10.08
C LEU A 53 10.96 1.10 10.38
N LEU A 54 9.86 0.86 9.67
CA LEU A 54 9.06 -0.35 9.86
C LEU A 54 9.90 -1.61 9.58
N GLY A 55 10.67 -1.62 8.49
CA GLY A 55 11.49 -2.77 8.12
C GLY A 55 12.60 -3.08 9.13
N GLN A 56 13.29 -2.07 9.64
CA GLN A 56 14.33 -2.26 10.67
C GLN A 56 13.74 -2.83 11.97
N ASN A 57 12.58 -2.34 12.38
CA ASN A 57 11.91 -2.82 13.59
C ASN A 57 11.32 -4.23 13.40
N PHE A 58 10.81 -4.54 12.20
CA PHE A 58 10.32 -5.88 11.88
C PHE A 58 11.43 -6.93 11.92
N ARG A 59 12.61 -6.62 11.36
CA ARG A 59 13.79 -7.51 11.42
C ARG A 59 14.25 -7.78 12.85
N LYS A 60 14.08 -6.82 13.75
CA LYS A 60 14.46 -6.99 15.17
C LYS A 60 13.42 -7.83 15.94
N SER A 61 12.14 -7.58 15.68
CA SER A 61 11.05 -8.20 16.44
C SER A 61 9.76 -8.26 15.61
N ALA A 62 9.58 -9.35 14.87
CA ALA A 62 8.35 -9.59 14.12
C ALA A 62 7.21 -10.08 15.02
N PRO A 63 5.98 -9.58 14.86
CA PRO A 63 4.84 -10.02 15.65
C PRO A 63 4.44 -11.47 15.28
N LYS A 64 3.99 -12.24 16.30
CA LYS A 64 3.71 -13.68 16.17
C LYS A 64 2.22 -14.02 16.14
N THR A 65 1.37 -13.09 16.53
CA THR A 65 -0.10 -13.29 16.61
C THR A 65 -0.82 -12.11 15.97
N VAL A 66 -2.07 -12.31 15.58
CA VAL A 66 -2.92 -11.24 15.02
C VAL A 66 -3.00 -10.04 15.95
N LYS A 67 -3.24 -10.27 17.25
CA LYS A 67 -3.32 -9.19 18.24
C LYS A 67 -2.02 -8.38 18.33
N HIS A 68 -0.87 -9.07 18.34
CA HIS A 68 0.42 -8.40 18.37
C HIS A 68 0.73 -7.69 17.05
N ALA A 69 0.35 -8.27 15.89
CA ALA A 69 0.58 -7.64 14.60
C ALA A 69 -0.24 -6.35 14.45
N LYS A 70 -1.52 -6.36 14.87
CA LYS A 70 -2.35 -5.15 14.88
C LYS A 70 -1.75 -4.05 15.74
N LYS A 71 -1.37 -4.37 16.98
CA LYS A 71 -0.75 -3.39 17.87
C LYS A 71 0.60 -2.91 17.34
N TRP A 72 1.42 -3.83 16.85
CA TRP A 72 2.76 -3.50 16.32
C TRP A 72 2.64 -2.52 15.14
N LEU A 73 1.74 -2.75 14.18
CA LEU A 73 1.52 -1.85 13.05
C LEU A 73 1.07 -0.45 13.51
N GLN A 74 0.15 -0.37 14.47
CA GLN A 74 -0.28 0.92 15.07
C GLN A 74 0.89 1.65 15.73
N ASP A 75 1.69 0.94 16.53
CA ASP A 75 2.86 1.52 17.23
C ASP A 75 3.92 1.99 16.23
N GLN A 76 4.19 1.20 15.15
CA GLN A 76 5.16 1.59 14.12
C GLN A 76 4.71 2.81 13.33
N VAL A 77 3.43 2.90 12.96
CA VAL A 77 2.90 4.08 12.26
C VAL A 77 2.93 5.31 13.16
N THR A 78 2.61 5.16 14.45
CA THR A 78 2.74 6.26 15.41
C THR A 78 4.19 6.76 15.49
N LEU A 79 5.17 5.85 15.56
CA LEU A 79 6.58 6.19 15.60
C LEU A 79 7.05 6.85 14.29
N ALA A 80 6.61 6.32 13.13
CA ALA A 80 6.91 6.91 11.83
C ALA A 80 6.34 8.33 11.73
N ASN A 81 5.09 8.53 12.15
CA ASN A 81 4.43 9.83 12.14
C ASN A 81 5.19 10.87 12.98
N GLN A 82 5.57 10.51 14.21
CA GLN A 82 6.36 11.38 15.08
C GLN A 82 7.74 11.71 14.46
N THR A 83 8.37 10.73 13.83
CA THR A 83 9.67 10.91 13.16
C THR A 83 9.57 11.88 11.98
N LEU A 84 8.53 11.73 11.15
CA LEU A 84 8.30 12.63 10.02
C LEU A 84 7.95 14.05 10.47
N LEU A 85 7.06 14.20 11.44
CA LEU A 85 6.69 15.52 12.00
C LEU A 85 7.90 16.25 12.60
N LYS A 86 8.74 15.52 13.35
CA LYS A 86 9.99 16.08 13.88
C LYS A 86 10.89 16.55 12.74
N LYS A 87 11.14 15.71 11.74
CA LYS A 87 11.98 16.06 10.58
C LYS A 87 11.41 17.25 9.80
N ALA A 88 10.09 17.32 9.61
CA ALA A 88 9.41 18.44 8.96
C ALA A 88 9.58 19.76 9.72
N SER A 89 9.72 19.71 11.06
CA SER A 89 9.96 20.90 11.89
C SER A 89 11.42 21.39 11.86
N GLU A 90 12.37 20.53 11.46
CA GLU A 90 13.80 20.86 11.43
C GLU A 90 14.23 21.65 10.18
N SER A 91 13.47 21.57 9.09
CA SER A 91 13.82 22.24 7.83
C SER A 91 12.60 22.58 6.98
N LEU A 92 12.58 23.78 6.41
CA LEU A 92 11.55 24.22 5.46
C LEU A 92 11.47 23.30 4.22
N ALA A 93 12.58 22.67 3.84
CA ALA A 93 12.61 21.72 2.71
C ALA A 93 11.75 20.48 2.94
N PHE A 94 11.47 20.13 4.20
CA PHE A 94 10.65 18.98 4.57
C PHE A 94 9.25 19.35 5.06
N ARG A 95 8.89 20.62 4.99
CA ARG A 95 7.60 21.11 5.47
C ARG A 95 6.47 20.49 4.65
N GLY A 96 5.51 19.87 5.35
CA GLY A 96 4.36 19.21 4.71
C GLY A 96 4.68 17.88 4.03
N MET A 97 5.85 17.29 4.31
CA MET A 97 6.15 15.94 3.84
C MET A 97 5.24 14.91 4.53
N GLY A 98 4.76 13.97 3.75
CA GLY A 98 3.95 12.86 4.24
C GLY A 98 4.01 11.66 3.31
N THR A 99 3.35 10.60 3.70
CA THR A 99 3.24 9.41 2.86
C THR A 99 1.98 8.61 3.20
N THR A 100 1.41 7.96 2.20
CA THR A 100 0.48 6.86 2.42
C THR A 100 1.23 5.64 2.92
N MET A 101 0.52 4.62 3.32
CA MET A 101 1.07 3.29 3.55
C MET A 101 0.00 2.23 3.36
N VAL A 102 0.33 1.18 2.61
CA VAL A 102 -0.34 -0.12 2.67
C VAL A 102 0.69 -1.19 2.99
N ALA A 103 0.43 -1.99 4.02
CA ALA A 103 1.38 -3.00 4.47
C ALA A 103 0.66 -4.28 4.89
N ALA A 104 1.31 -5.43 4.67
CA ALA A 104 0.83 -6.74 5.08
C ALA A 104 1.91 -7.48 5.89
N VAL A 105 1.54 -7.94 7.07
CA VAL A 105 2.36 -8.86 7.88
C VAL A 105 1.83 -10.26 7.69
N THR A 106 2.66 -11.18 7.22
CA THR A 106 2.30 -12.60 7.12
C THR A 106 2.52 -13.31 8.46
N LEU A 107 1.57 -14.14 8.85
CA LEU A 107 1.63 -15.01 10.01
C LEU A 107 1.48 -16.47 9.56
N ALA A 108 1.66 -17.38 10.51
CA ALA A 108 1.48 -18.81 10.24
C ALA A 108 0.05 -19.14 9.73
N LYS A 109 -0.09 -20.25 9.00
CA LYS A 109 -1.36 -20.82 8.51
C LYS A 109 -2.15 -19.89 7.56
N GLY A 110 -1.45 -19.14 6.72
CA GLY A 110 -2.09 -18.26 5.74
C GLY A 110 -2.77 -17.01 6.31
N VAL A 111 -2.57 -16.70 7.57
CA VAL A 111 -3.12 -15.47 8.16
C VAL A 111 -2.24 -14.29 7.77
N ILE A 112 -2.87 -13.21 7.31
CA ILE A 112 -2.23 -11.91 7.07
C ILE A 112 -2.90 -10.82 7.90
N VAL A 113 -2.11 -9.83 8.33
CA VAL A 113 -2.63 -8.61 8.95
C VAL A 113 -2.26 -7.45 8.05
N VAL A 114 -3.28 -6.78 7.51
CA VAL A 114 -3.13 -5.67 6.57
C VAL A 114 -3.45 -4.36 7.28
N ALA A 115 -2.57 -3.37 7.10
CA ALA A 115 -2.79 -2.01 7.57
C ALA A 115 -2.74 -1.04 6.40
N ASN A 116 -3.59 0.00 6.42
CA ASN A 116 -3.51 1.10 5.46
C ASN A 116 -3.78 2.46 6.09
N ILE A 117 -3.16 3.47 5.51
CA ILE A 117 -3.43 4.89 5.70
C ILE A 117 -3.18 5.59 4.36
N GLY A 118 -4.15 6.37 3.90
CA GLY A 118 -4.15 6.98 2.56
C GLY A 118 -5.00 6.21 1.56
N ASP A 119 -4.71 6.34 0.28
CA ASP A 119 -5.44 5.76 -0.86
C ASP A 119 -4.65 4.69 -1.64
N SER A 120 -3.48 4.28 -1.13
CA SER A 120 -2.83 3.03 -1.55
C SER A 120 -3.68 1.85 -1.11
N ARG A 121 -3.82 0.84 -1.97
CA ARG A 121 -4.82 -0.22 -1.80
C ARG A 121 -4.24 -1.60 -1.61
N GLY A 122 -4.99 -2.44 -0.91
CA GLY A 122 -4.80 -3.88 -0.82
C GLY A 122 -6.00 -4.64 -1.34
N TYR A 123 -5.75 -5.75 -2.07
CA TYR A 123 -6.76 -6.63 -2.63
C TYR A 123 -6.39 -8.09 -2.35
N ILE A 124 -7.41 -8.96 -2.28
CA ILE A 124 -7.24 -10.41 -2.28
C ILE A 124 -7.97 -10.97 -3.51
N LEU A 125 -7.25 -11.76 -4.32
CA LEU A 125 -7.83 -12.63 -5.34
C LEU A 125 -8.08 -13.99 -4.72
N HIS A 126 -9.37 -14.37 -4.62
CA HIS A 126 -9.83 -15.69 -4.22
C HIS A 126 -10.62 -16.32 -5.36
N GLY A 127 -10.10 -17.41 -5.95
CA GLY A 127 -10.65 -17.95 -7.19
C GLY A 127 -10.73 -16.85 -8.28
N PRO A 128 -11.91 -16.58 -8.87
CA PRO A 128 -12.07 -15.53 -9.89
C PRO A 128 -12.35 -14.13 -9.30
N ASN A 129 -12.46 -13.98 -7.98
CA ASN A 129 -12.97 -12.78 -7.35
C ASN A 129 -11.83 -11.93 -6.76
N LEU A 130 -11.60 -10.75 -7.31
CA LEU A 130 -10.70 -9.73 -6.74
C LEU A 130 -11.50 -8.79 -5.83
N THR A 131 -11.19 -8.81 -4.54
CA THR A 131 -11.87 -7.98 -3.54
C THR A 131 -10.88 -6.98 -2.95
N GLN A 132 -11.22 -5.68 -2.98
CA GLN A 132 -10.49 -4.66 -2.23
C GLN A 132 -10.72 -4.86 -0.74
N ILE A 133 -9.65 -4.99 0.04
CA ILE A 133 -9.67 -5.27 1.48
C ILE A 133 -9.26 -4.06 2.33
N THR A 134 -8.85 -2.98 1.71
CA THR A 134 -8.58 -1.68 2.32
C THR A 134 -9.68 -0.69 1.97
N VAL A 135 -9.78 0.37 2.76
CA VAL A 135 -10.69 1.49 2.49
C VAL A 135 -9.85 2.73 2.26
N ASP A 136 -10.09 3.43 1.14
CA ASP A 136 -9.34 4.65 0.83
C ASP A 136 -9.69 5.76 1.82
N HIS A 137 -8.69 6.40 2.38
CA HIS A 137 -8.85 7.62 3.18
C HIS A 137 -8.76 8.84 2.26
N SER A 138 -9.83 9.07 1.51
CA SER A 138 -9.98 10.19 0.57
C SER A 138 -11.28 10.95 0.83
N LEU A 139 -11.27 12.24 0.48
CA LEU A 139 -12.44 13.12 0.65
C LEU A 139 -13.68 12.54 -0.06
N VAL A 140 -13.50 12.09 -1.31
CA VAL A 140 -14.61 11.55 -2.09
C VAL A 140 -15.19 10.27 -1.47
N ASN A 141 -14.35 9.43 -0.87
CA ASN A 141 -14.83 8.23 -0.19
C ASN A 141 -15.59 8.55 1.11
N GLU A 142 -15.18 9.59 1.84
CA GLU A 142 -15.94 10.09 2.98
C GLU A 142 -17.31 10.65 2.56
N LEU A 143 -17.37 11.41 1.47
CA LEU A 143 -18.62 11.92 0.93
C LEU A 143 -19.57 10.80 0.44
N VAL A 144 -19.00 9.72 -0.15
CA VAL A 144 -19.80 8.54 -0.52
C VAL A 144 -20.38 7.85 0.73
N LYS A 145 -19.56 7.65 1.77
CA LYS A 145 -20.01 7.03 3.03
C LYS A 145 -21.11 7.83 3.72
N ASN A 146 -21.06 9.14 3.62
CA ASN A 146 -22.08 10.04 4.19
C ASN A 146 -23.33 10.14 3.32
N GLY A 147 -23.31 9.61 2.09
CA GLY A 147 -24.43 9.72 1.15
C GLY A 147 -24.46 11.01 0.33
N ASP A 148 -23.42 11.85 0.44
CA ASP A 148 -23.33 13.14 -0.28
C ASP A 148 -22.94 12.94 -1.76
N LEU A 149 -22.27 11.83 -2.09
CA LEU A 149 -21.91 11.44 -3.46
C LEU A 149 -22.26 9.98 -3.71
N THR A 150 -22.61 9.67 -4.96
CA THR A 150 -22.60 8.28 -5.45
C THR A 150 -21.15 7.87 -5.80
N GLU A 151 -20.86 6.57 -5.88
CA GLU A 151 -19.55 6.08 -6.32
C GLU A 151 -19.17 6.61 -7.71
N GLN A 152 -20.14 6.74 -8.63
CA GLN A 152 -19.90 7.28 -9.97
C GLN A 152 -19.52 8.76 -9.95
N GLN A 153 -20.17 9.56 -9.11
CA GLN A 153 -19.83 10.97 -8.90
C GLN A 153 -18.44 11.12 -8.27
N ALA A 154 -18.10 10.26 -7.30
CA ALA A 154 -16.80 10.25 -6.65
C ALA A 154 -15.66 10.00 -7.65
N ARG A 155 -15.83 9.01 -8.57
CA ARG A 155 -14.83 8.69 -9.61
C ARG A 155 -14.56 9.86 -10.57
N ASN A 156 -15.57 10.68 -10.83
CA ASN A 156 -15.49 11.82 -11.76
C ASN A 156 -15.21 13.16 -11.05
N SER A 157 -15.11 13.15 -9.72
CA SER A 157 -14.88 14.36 -8.94
C SER A 157 -13.49 14.95 -9.19
N PRO A 158 -13.36 16.28 -9.32
CA PRO A 158 -12.06 16.94 -9.35
C PRO A 158 -11.28 16.80 -8.04
N GLN A 159 -11.97 16.44 -6.95
CA GLN A 159 -11.40 16.26 -5.60
C GLN A 159 -11.02 14.80 -5.30
N LYS A 160 -11.06 13.89 -6.29
CA LYS A 160 -10.82 12.46 -6.11
C LYS A 160 -9.42 12.11 -5.59
N ASN A 161 -8.46 13.03 -5.73
CA ASN A 161 -7.08 12.85 -5.27
C ASN A 161 -6.81 13.49 -3.90
N ILE A 162 -7.82 14.07 -3.23
CA ILE A 162 -7.63 14.66 -1.90
C ILE A 162 -7.64 13.53 -0.86
N ILE A 163 -6.49 13.30 -0.24
CA ILE A 163 -6.29 12.32 0.84
C ILE A 163 -6.61 12.98 2.17
N THR A 164 -7.38 12.28 3.02
CA THR A 164 -7.80 12.79 4.35
C THR A 164 -6.92 12.29 5.49
N ARG A 165 -6.18 11.17 5.26
CA ARG A 165 -5.26 10.60 6.25
C ARG A 165 -3.94 10.22 5.60
N ALA A 166 -2.82 10.61 6.24
CA ALA A 166 -1.46 10.25 5.83
C ALA A 166 -0.50 10.29 7.04
N ILE A 167 0.63 9.62 6.92
CA ILE A 167 1.72 9.68 7.90
C ILE A 167 2.50 10.98 7.67
N GLY A 168 2.82 11.73 8.74
CA GLY A 168 3.62 12.96 8.68
C GLY A 168 2.82 14.26 8.50
N ILE A 169 1.49 14.21 8.34
CA ILE A 169 0.65 15.38 8.07
C ILE A 169 -0.05 15.89 9.33
N SER A 170 -0.59 15.01 10.16
CA SER A 170 -1.32 15.39 11.37
C SER A 170 -0.66 14.82 12.63
N ARG A 171 -1.01 15.38 13.80
CA ARG A 171 -0.45 14.89 15.08
C ARG A 171 -0.77 13.42 15.36
N ALA A 172 -1.92 12.95 14.94
CA ALA A 172 -2.31 11.54 15.02
C ALA A 172 -2.44 10.97 13.60
N ALA A 173 -1.81 9.82 13.36
CA ALA A 173 -1.96 9.04 12.14
C ALA A 173 -2.87 7.85 12.44
N GLU A 174 -4.16 8.00 12.11
CA GLU A 174 -5.15 6.94 12.31
C GLU A 174 -5.10 5.96 11.14
N ILE A 175 -4.80 4.70 11.45
CA ILE A 175 -4.71 3.62 10.46
C ILE A 175 -5.82 2.60 10.63
N ASP A 176 -6.25 2.01 9.54
CA ASP A 176 -7.10 0.83 9.55
C ASP A 176 -6.23 -0.43 9.60
N VAL A 177 -6.58 -1.39 10.48
CA VAL A 177 -5.82 -2.65 10.61
C VAL A 177 -6.77 -3.83 10.71
N ASN A 178 -6.74 -4.68 9.68
CA ASN A 178 -7.61 -5.85 9.56
C ASN A 178 -6.81 -7.14 9.36
N ALA A 179 -7.40 -8.27 9.77
CA ALA A 179 -6.81 -9.58 9.59
C ALA A 179 -7.65 -10.40 8.60
N PHE A 180 -6.96 -11.14 7.73
CA PHE A 180 -7.56 -11.99 6.71
C PHE A 180 -6.90 -13.36 6.74
N SER A 181 -7.64 -14.38 6.29
CA SER A 181 -7.13 -15.73 6.12
C SER A 181 -7.08 -16.05 4.63
N LEU A 182 -5.92 -16.47 4.16
CA LEU A 182 -5.70 -16.92 2.78
C LEU A 182 -5.77 -18.43 2.72
N THR A 183 -6.32 -18.93 1.63
CA THR A 183 -6.28 -20.35 1.24
C THR A 183 -5.23 -20.56 0.14
N ALA A 184 -4.79 -21.80 -0.05
CA ALA A 184 -3.78 -22.11 -1.07
C ALA A 184 -4.25 -21.63 -2.45
N GLY A 185 -3.40 -20.89 -3.14
CA GLY A 185 -3.68 -20.27 -4.44
C GLY A 185 -4.16 -18.84 -4.38
N ASP A 186 -4.61 -18.35 -3.21
CA ASP A 186 -4.99 -16.94 -3.06
C ASP A 186 -3.80 -16.02 -3.30
N GLN A 187 -4.09 -14.84 -3.87
CA GLN A 187 -3.09 -13.83 -4.12
C GLN A 187 -3.45 -12.53 -3.40
N LEU A 188 -2.47 -11.96 -2.72
CA LEU A 188 -2.51 -10.59 -2.20
C LEU A 188 -1.95 -9.65 -3.26
N LEU A 189 -2.65 -8.57 -3.57
CA LEU A 189 -2.14 -7.45 -4.35
C LEU A 189 -2.10 -6.22 -3.45
N LEU A 190 -0.94 -5.58 -3.33
CA LEU A 190 -0.79 -4.23 -2.79
C LEU A 190 -0.37 -3.30 -3.92
N CYS A 191 -0.88 -2.06 -3.94
CA CYS A 191 -0.49 -1.10 -4.96
C CYS A 191 -0.63 0.36 -4.49
N SER A 192 0.13 1.27 -5.11
CA SER A 192 -0.12 2.69 -5.05
C SER A 192 -1.28 3.10 -5.97
N ASP A 193 -1.72 4.33 -5.84
CA ASP A 193 -2.85 4.89 -6.60
C ASP A 193 -2.57 4.98 -8.11
N GLY A 194 -1.28 5.09 -8.50
CA GLY A 194 -0.87 5.04 -9.90
C GLY A 194 -1.21 3.75 -10.64
N LEU A 195 -1.45 2.63 -9.93
CA LEU A 195 -2.08 1.47 -10.51
C LEU A 195 -3.61 1.57 -10.46
N SER A 196 -4.17 1.73 -9.27
CA SER A 196 -5.60 1.54 -9.04
C SER A 196 -6.49 2.62 -9.66
N LYS A 197 -5.93 3.80 -9.98
CA LYS A 197 -6.60 4.87 -10.74
C LYS A 197 -6.49 4.70 -12.25
N MET A 198 -5.55 3.88 -12.73
CA MET A 198 -5.28 3.69 -14.17
C MET A 198 -5.81 2.37 -14.71
N VAL A 199 -5.88 1.32 -13.89
CA VAL A 199 -6.26 -0.03 -14.31
C VAL A 199 -7.50 -0.49 -13.55
N GLU A 200 -8.54 -0.86 -14.30
CA GLU A 200 -9.81 -1.32 -13.72
C GLU A 200 -9.67 -2.68 -13.03
N ASN A 201 -10.51 -2.92 -12.01
CA ASN A 201 -10.53 -4.18 -11.25
C ASN A 201 -10.66 -5.43 -12.15
N ALA A 202 -11.49 -5.37 -13.19
CA ALA A 202 -11.67 -6.49 -14.13
C ALA A 202 -10.36 -6.84 -14.85
N THR A 203 -9.59 -5.83 -15.28
CA THR A 203 -8.29 -6.01 -15.93
C THR A 203 -7.24 -6.52 -14.94
N MET A 204 -7.21 -6.00 -13.71
CA MET A 204 -6.33 -6.51 -12.65
C MET A 204 -6.64 -7.99 -12.36
N THR A 205 -7.93 -8.35 -12.27
CA THR A 205 -8.37 -9.74 -12.08
C THR A 205 -7.89 -10.65 -13.22
N ALA A 206 -8.04 -10.20 -14.46
CA ALA A 206 -7.61 -10.97 -15.63
C ALA A 206 -6.10 -11.23 -15.62
N VAL A 207 -5.27 -10.22 -15.27
CA VAL A 207 -3.81 -10.39 -15.16
C VAL A 207 -3.44 -11.33 -14.01
N LEU A 208 -4.04 -11.14 -12.83
CA LEU A 208 -3.75 -11.98 -11.66
C LEU A 208 -4.15 -13.45 -11.86
N SER A 209 -5.17 -13.72 -12.68
CA SER A 209 -5.66 -15.07 -12.98
C SER A 209 -4.83 -15.82 -14.03
N GLN A 210 -3.87 -15.17 -14.69
CA GLN A 210 -3.00 -15.83 -15.68
C GLN A 210 -2.03 -16.81 -14.99
N ASP A 211 -1.64 -17.87 -15.72
CA ASP A 211 -0.60 -18.79 -15.26
C ASP A 211 0.79 -18.24 -15.59
N GLN A 212 1.17 -17.21 -14.85
CA GLN A 212 2.43 -16.49 -14.97
C GLN A 212 3.07 -16.29 -13.58
N SER A 213 4.36 -16.01 -13.56
CA SER A 213 5.08 -15.62 -12.33
C SER A 213 4.55 -14.30 -11.76
N GLY A 214 4.71 -14.08 -10.46
CA GLY A 214 4.37 -12.80 -9.84
C GLY A 214 5.13 -11.62 -10.46
N ALA A 215 6.39 -11.83 -10.84
CA ALA A 215 7.20 -10.81 -11.50
C ALA A 215 6.63 -10.40 -12.88
N GLU A 216 6.20 -11.38 -13.71
CA GLU A 216 5.56 -11.10 -15.00
C GLU A 216 4.23 -10.37 -14.85
N LYS A 217 3.41 -10.77 -13.86
CA LYS A 217 2.15 -10.08 -13.53
C LYS A 217 2.40 -8.63 -13.07
N CYS A 218 3.39 -8.39 -12.21
CA CYS A 218 3.78 -7.04 -11.81
C CYS A 218 4.18 -6.19 -13.03
N ALA A 219 5.02 -6.73 -13.92
CA ALA A 219 5.46 -6.05 -15.13
C ALA A 219 4.27 -5.71 -16.04
N GLN A 220 3.33 -6.65 -16.21
CA GLN A 220 2.14 -6.45 -17.04
C GLN A 220 1.22 -5.36 -16.46
N LEU A 221 0.97 -5.37 -15.13
CA LEU A 221 0.15 -4.34 -14.47
C LEU A 221 0.77 -2.95 -14.60
N VAL A 222 2.08 -2.83 -14.38
CA VAL A 222 2.80 -1.56 -14.57
C VAL A 222 2.74 -1.09 -16.03
N ALA A 223 2.91 -2.00 -16.99
CA ALA A 223 2.80 -1.67 -18.42
C ALA A 223 1.40 -1.17 -18.79
N LEU A 224 0.34 -1.80 -18.28
CA LEU A 224 -1.04 -1.37 -18.48
C LEU A 224 -1.31 0.02 -17.90
N ALA A 225 -0.85 0.30 -16.69
CA ALA A 225 -0.98 1.62 -16.07
C ALA A 225 -0.24 2.71 -16.88
N ASN A 226 0.96 2.38 -17.37
CA ASN A 226 1.72 3.27 -18.26
C ASN A 226 1.03 3.49 -19.61
N GLN A 227 0.40 2.47 -20.19
CA GLN A 227 -0.39 2.58 -21.43
C GLN A 227 -1.65 3.44 -21.23
N ALA A 228 -2.26 3.39 -20.05
CA ALA A 228 -3.40 4.23 -19.68
C ALA A 228 -3.01 5.70 -19.39
N GLY A 229 -1.73 6.05 -19.52
CA GLY A 229 -1.23 7.43 -19.40
C GLY A 229 -0.08 7.59 -18.43
N GLY A 230 0.12 6.68 -17.46
CA GLY A 230 1.20 6.73 -16.48
C GLY A 230 1.27 8.06 -15.75
N LEU A 231 0.12 8.55 -15.26
CA LEU A 231 -0.02 9.90 -14.69
C LEU A 231 0.73 10.07 -13.37
N ASP A 232 1.00 8.97 -12.67
CA ASP A 232 1.72 8.95 -11.39
C ASP A 232 2.78 7.86 -11.34
N ASN A 233 3.53 7.81 -10.24
CA ASN A 233 4.38 6.68 -9.89
C ASN A 233 3.52 5.43 -9.71
N ILE A 234 3.99 4.29 -10.20
CA ILE A 234 3.23 3.05 -10.25
C ILE A 234 3.98 1.99 -9.46
N THR A 235 3.39 1.53 -8.37
CA THR A 235 4.00 0.49 -7.53
C THR A 235 3.03 -0.65 -7.30
N VAL A 236 3.51 -1.86 -7.52
CA VAL A 236 2.75 -3.11 -7.45
C VAL A 236 3.53 -4.14 -6.66
N LEU A 237 2.86 -4.85 -5.76
CA LEU A 237 3.39 -5.99 -5.04
C LEU A 237 2.35 -7.11 -5.06
N ILE A 238 2.74 -8.30 -5.50
CA ILE A 238 1.91 -9.49 -5.56
C ILE A 238 2.51 -10.56 -4.65
N GLY A 239 1.70 -11.11 -3.76
CA GLY A 239 2.06 -12.22 -2.91
C GLY A 239 1.14 -13.42 -3.16
N LYS A 240 1.67 -14.57 -3.59
CA LYS A 240 0.91 -15.82 -3.74
C LYS A 240 1.07 -16.68 -2.51
N TYR A 241 -0.05 -17.09 -1.90
CA TYR A 241 -0.03 -18.02 -0.80
C TYR A 241 0.03 -19.45 -1.32
N GLU A 242 1.11 -20.14 -1.00
CA GLU A 242 1.29 -21.55 -1.28
C GLU A 242 1.25 -22.31 0.05
N GLN A 243 0.44 -23.36 0.12
CA GLN A 243 0.38 -24.18 1.32
C GLN A 243 1.74 -24.89 1.50
N GLU A 244 2.34 -24.76 2.67
CA GLU A 244 3.56 -25.50 2.98
C GLU A 244 3.30 -26.99 2.77
N ARG A 245 4.07 -27.61 1.89
CA ARG A 245 4.10 -29.07 1.79
C ARG A 245 4.67 -29.58 3.12
N LYS A 246 3.86 -30.32 3.87
CA LYS A 246 4.28 -31.04 5.08
C LYS A 246 5.38 -32.04 4.74
#